data_5992aef628c84a14b1abc5ec6fccd812
#
_entry.id   5992aef628c84a14b1abc5ec6fccd812
#
_cell.length_a   1.000
_cell.length_b   1.000
_cell.length_c   1.000
_cell.angle_alpha   90.00
_cell.angle_beta   90.00
_cell.angle_gamma   90.00
#
_symmetry.space_group_name_H-M   'P 1'
#
loop_
_entity.id
_entity.type
_entity.pdbx_description
1 polymer ?
#
loop_
_entity_poly.entity_id
_entity_poly.type
_entity_poly.pdbx_seq_one_letter_code
_entity_poly.pdbx_strand_id
1 'polypeptide(L)'
;MTRSRLLFAALTLALLTVTACGGASDSTSGGSSSDKGSKSLSLIGYSTPQVVYDQIIPEFQKTGAGEGVGFKESFGASGEQSRAVEAGLKADVVTFSLEPDVTRLVDAGLVSKDWADTPSKGLVTTSLVSFIVRKGNPKHIKTWDDLLKPGIKVLTPNPFTSGAAKWNLLAGYGAKSDGGKDEKAGLDYLRELITKHVKVQDKSGREALQTFTSGTGDVLLSYEY
;
A
#
# COMPACT_ATOMS: atom_id res chain seq x y z
N MET A 1 -59.02 -53.74 12.50
CA MET A 1 -59.24 -52.87 13.69
C MET A 1 -57.93 -52.47 14.24
N THR A 2 -57.51 -51.22 14.09
CA THR A 2 -57.17 -50.24 15.12
C THR A 2 -56.29 -49.17 14.53
N ARG A 3 -56.86 -48.04 14.33
CA ARG A 3 -56.51 -46.63 14.53
C ARG A 3 -55.03 -46.15 14.31
N SER A 4 -54.96 -45.42 13.24
CA SER A 4 -54.05 -44.29 12.96
C SER A 4 -53.77 -43.38 14.15
N ARG A 5 -52.51 -42.98 14.34
CA ARG A 5 -52.14 -41.69 14.97
C ARG A 5 -51.05 -41.01 14.12
N LEU A 6 -51.46 -39.94 13.45
CA LEU A 6 -50.60 -38.94 12.84
C LEU A 6 -49.82 -38.21 13.94
N LEU A 7 -48.53 -38.17 13.81
CA LEU A 7 -47.64 -37.25 14.52
C LEU A 7 -47.03 -36.28 13.51
N PHE A 8 -47.47 -35.05 13.57
CA PHE A 8 -46.87 -33.91 12.89
C PHE A 8 -45.49 -33.63 13.54
N ALA A 9 -44.43 -33.87 12.81
CA ALA A 9 -43.09 -33.36 13.14
C ALA A 9 -42.91 -32.01 12.45
N ALA A 10 -42.94 -30.94 13.21
CA ALA A 10 -42.56 -29.60 12.74
C ALA A 10 -41.06 -29.55 12.50
N LEU A 11 -40.68 -29.43 11.23
CA LEU A 11 -39.29 -29.25 10.81
C LEU A 11 -38.92 -27.77 10.93
N THR A 12 -38.29 -27.39 12.03
CA THR A 12 -37.69 -26.07 12.21
C THR A 12 -36.40 -25.99 11.37
N LEU A 13 -36.47 -25.26 10.26
CA LEU A 13 -35.33 -24.93 9.39
C LEU A 13 -34.48 -23.88 10.11
N ALA A 14 -33.38 -24.31 10.75
CA ALA A 14 -32.37 -23.41 11.28
C ALA A 14 -31.54 -22.86 10.11
N LEU A 15 -31.73 -21.57 9.76
CA LEU A 15 -30.82 -20.85 8.89
C LEU A 15 -29.49 -20.67 9.62
N LEU A 16 -28.50 -21.47 9.23
CA LEU A 16 -27.08 -21.22 9.53
C LEU A 16 -26.61 -20.06 8.65
N THR A 17 -26.55 -18.87 9.21
CA THR A 17 -25.81 -17.76 8.63
C THR A 17 -24.32 -18.05 8.78
N VAL A 18 -23.69 -18.51 7.71
CA VAL A 18 -22.23 -18.58 7.63
C VAL A 18 -21.72 -17.15 7.52
N THR A 19 -21.31 -16.56 8.62
CA THR A 19 -20.46 -15.36 8.60
C THR A 19 -19.09 -15.79 8.13
N ALA A 20 -18.82 -15.61 6.84
CA ALA A 20 -17.48 -15.68 6.28
C ALA A 20 -16.68 -14.48 6.80
N CYS A 21 -15.99 -14.67 7.93
CA CYS A 21 -14.95 -13.77 8.40
C CYS A 21 -13.64 -14.19 7.73
N GLY A 22 -13.17 -13.42 6.77
CA GLY A 22 -11.95 -13.76 6.05
C GLY A 22 -11.58 -12.73 5.02
N GLY A 23 -11.13 -11.59 5.45
CA GLY A 23 -10.44 -10.61 4.64
C GLY A 23 -9.83 -9.60 5.60
N ALA A 24 -8.53 -9.67 5.80
CA ALA A 24 -7.82 -8.57 6.42
C ALA A 24 -7.95 -7.37 5.49
N SER A 25 -8.97 -6.59 5.71
CA SER A 25 -9.11 -5.26 5.10
C SER A 25 -7.95 -4.44 5.62
N ASP A 26 -7.12 -3.91 4.71
CA ASP A 26 -6.37 -2.70 5.00
C ASP A 26 -7.34 -1.77 5.72
N SER A 27 -6.99 -1.44 6.95
CA SER A 27 -7.90 -0.73 7.82
C SER A 27 -8.37 0.56 7.14
N THR A 28 -9.62 0.55 6.67
CA THR A 28 -10.40 1.76 6.78
C THR A 28 -10.45 2.04 8.28
N SER A 29 -9.43 2.73 8.80
CA SER A 29 -9.53 3.33 10.09
C SER A 29 -10.67 4.32 9.98
N GLY A 30 -11.83 3.89 10.45
CA GLY A 30 -12.90 4.80 10.77
C GLY A 30 -12.36 5.71 11.86
N GLY A 31 -11.58 6.70 11.45
CA GLY A 31 -11.36 7.88 12.24
C GLY A 31 -12.75 8.41 12.52
N SER A 32 -13.11 8.57 13.77
CA SER A 32 -14.26 9.35 14.18
C SER A 32 -14.11 10.73 13.58
N SER A 33 -14.53 10.88 12.31
CA SER A 33 -14.70 12.17 11.71
C SER A 33 -15.80 12.83 12.52
N SER A 34 -15.42 13.75 13.40
CA SER A 34 -16.31 14.79 13.85
C SER A 34 -16.64 15.60 12.59
N ASP A 35 -17.70 15.18 11.91
CA ASP A 35 -18.27 15.87 10.75
C ASP A 35 -18.84 17.22 11.23
N LYS A 36 -17.94 18.18 11.44
CA LYS A 36 -18.26 19.58 11.74
C LYS A 36 -18.11 20.47 10.52
N GLY A 37 -17.74 19.91 9.37
CA GLY A 37 -17.48 20.70 8.17
C GLY A 37 -18.68 20.75 7.23
N SER A 38 -18.95 21.92 6.67
CA SER A 38 -19.89 22.09 5.57
C SER A 38 -19.40 21.44 4.26
N LYS A 39 -18.13 21.06 4.19
CA LYS A 39 -17.45 20.46 3.02
C LYS A 39 -16.66 19.24 3.46
N SER A 40 -16.81 18.11 2.75
CA SER A 40 -16.06 16.88 3.00
C SER A 40 -15.32 16.48 1.73
N LEU A 41 -14.01 16.30 1.82
CA LEU A 41 -13.13 15.84 0.75
C LEU A 41 -12.78 14.36 0.95
N SER A 42 -12.79 13.61 -0.13
CA SER A 42 -12.34 12.21 -0.15
C SER A 42 -10.86 12.18 -0.56
N LEU A 43 -9.97 11.84 0.38
CA LEU A 43 -8.53 11.70 0.17
C LEU A 43 -8.18 10.23 -0.01
N ILE A 44 -7.72 9.87 -1.21
CA ILE A 44 -7.32 8.52 -1.55
C ILE A 44 -5.81 8.48 -1.74
N GLY A 45 -5.12 7.66 -0.95
CA GLY A 45 -3.65 7.70 -0.92
C GLY A 45 -2.97 6.34 -0.79
N TYR A 46 -1.66 6.33 -1.07
CA TYR A 46 -0.85 5.17 -0.74
C TYR A 46 -0.56 5.12 0.76
N SER A 47 -0.34 3.91 1.27
CA SER A 47 -0.37 3.63 2.72
C SER A 47 0.74 4.32 3.53
N THR A 48 1.89 4.58 2.91
CA THR A 48 3.08 5.05 3.61
C THR A 48 2.92 6.41 4.30
N PRO A 49 2.43 7.49 3.63
CA PRO A 49 2.35 8.80 4.24
C PRO A 49 1.12 9.00 5.13
N GLN A 50 0.29 8.00 5.36
CA GLN A 50 -0.90 8.14 6.19
C GLN A 50 -0.59 8.77 7.55
N VAL A 51 0.49 8.31 8.23
CA VAL A 51 0.88 8.86 9.54
C VAL A 51 1.23 10.36 9.51
N VAL A 52 1.63 10.86 8.35
CA VAL A 52 1.89 12.28 8.11
C VAL A 52 0.57 13.03 7.89
N TYR A 53 -0.34 12.46 7.10
CA TYR A 53 -1.67 13.04 6.89
C TYR A 53 -2.47 13.11 8.19
N ASP A 54 -2.37 12.11 9.06
CA ASP A 54 -2.97 12.10 10.40
C ASP A 54 -2.55 13.33 11.24
N GLN A 55 -1.38 13.91 10.94
CA GLN A 55 -0.87 15.13 11.61
C GLN A 55 -1.17 16.40 10.81
N ILE A 56 -1.03 16.38 9.49
CA ILE A 56 -1.19 17.55 8.64
C ILE A 56 -2.66 18.00 8.56
N ILE A 57 -3.60 17.07 8.47
CA ILE A 57 -5.02 17.38 8.33
C ILE A 57 -5.55 18.22 9.51
N PRO A 58 -5.30 17.84 10.78
CA PRO A 58 -5.72 18.67 11.92
C PRO A 58 -5.08 20.07 11.92
N GLU A 59 -3.83 20.19 11.47
CA GLU A 59 -3.17 21.50 11.37
C GLU A 59 -3.76 22.34 10.23
N PHE A 60 -4.03 21.73 9.08
CA PHE A 60 -4.72 22.39 7.97
C PHE A 60 -6.10 22.91 8.41
N GLN A 61 -6.86 22.12 9.15
CA GLN A 61 -8.19 22.52 9.65
C GLN A 61 -8.20 23.72 10.59
N LYS A 62 -7.05 24.09 11.17
CA LYS A 62 -6.88 25.31 11.97
C LYS A 62 -6.66 26.56 11.12
N THR A 63 -6.36 26.40 9.84
CA THR A 63 -6.16 27.55 8.92
C THR A 63 -7.49 28.05 8.38
N GLY A 64 -7.53 29.31 7.92
CA GLY A 64 -8.73 29.86 7.29
C GLY A 64 -9.17 29.09 6.02
N ALA A 65 -8.23 28.44 5.30
CA ALA A 65 -8.55 27.61 4.14
C ALA A 65 -9.13 26.25 4.53
N GLY A 66 -8.75 25.72 5.69
CA GLY A 66 -9.17 24.42 6.18
C GLY A 66 -10.36 24.47 7.15
N GLU A 67 -10.78 25.66 7.57
CA GLU A 67 -11.91 25.80 8.49
C GLU A 67 -13.19 25.18 7.89
N GLY A 68 -13.82 24.30 8.64
CA GLY A 68 -15.03 23.60 8.21
C GLY A 68 -14.82 22.54 7.10
N VAL A 69 -13.58 22.17 6.76
CA VAL A 69 -13.27 21.10 5.81
C VAL A 69 -13.07 19.79 6.57
N GLY A 70 -13.90 18.77 6.28
CA GLY A 70 -13.72 17.40 6.74
C GLY A 70 -13.00 16.55 5.70
N PHE A 71 -12.39 15.43 6.13
CA PHE A 71 -11.76 14.48 5.24
C PHE A 71 -12.34 13.06 5.46
N LYS A 72 -12.57 12.37 4.34
CA LYS A 72 -12.80 10.92 4.30
C LYS A 72 -11.57 10.31 3.65
N GLU A 73 -10.87 9.48 4.41
CA GLU A 73 -9.55 9.00 4.02
C GLU A 73 -9.58 7.51 3.67
N SER A 74 -8.87 7.13 2.62
CA SER A 74 -8.59 5.74 2.27
C SER A 74 -7.13 5.60 1.87
N PHE A 75 -6.38 4.85 2.66
CA PHE A 75 -4.96 4.59 2.42
C PHE A 75 -4.71 3.09 2.23
N GLY A 76 -4.00 2.74 1.16
CA GLY A 76 -3.70 1.36 0.80
C GLY A 76 -2.53 1.24 -0.16
N ALA A 77 -2.41 0.11 -0.84
CA ALA A 77 -1.39 -0.06 -1.88
C ALA A 77 -1.67 0.89 -3.06
N SER A 78 -0.66 1.67 -3.48
CA SER A 78 -0.77 2.74 -4.47
C SER A 78 -1.52 2.32 -5.75
N GLY A 79 -1.10 1.22 -6.37
CA GLY A 79 -1.72 0.74 -7.60
C GLY A 79 -3.14 0.20 -7.40
N GLU A 80 -3.49 -0.30 -6.20
CA GLU A 80 -4.86 -0.72 -5.90
C GLU A 80 -5.77 0.49 -5.71
N GLN A 81 -5.32 1.49 -4.96
CA GLN A 81 -6.08 2.72 -4.76
C GLN A 81 -6.33 3.43 -6.10
N SER A 82 -5.32 3.50 -6.97
CA SER A 82 -5.49 4.05 -8.32
C SER A 82 -6.55 3.28 -9.12
N ARG A 83 -6.49 1.94 -9.14
CA ARG A 83 -7.51 1.12 -9.82
C ARG A 83 -8.89 1.25 -9.20
N ALA A 84 -8.98 1.40 -7.88
CA ALA A 84 -10.26 1.61 -7.21
C ALA A 84 -10.92 2.94 -7.62
N VAL A 85 -10.12 4.02 -7.73
CA VAL A 85 -10.60 5.32 -8.23
C VAL A 85 -11.03 5.22 -9.70
N GLU A 86 -10.23 4.56 -10.54
CA GLU A 86 -10.59 4.28 -11.94
C GLU A 86 -11.93 3.50 -12.05
N ALA A 87 -12.15 2.57 -11.13
CA ALA A 87 -13.38 1.78 -11.05
C ALA A 87 -14.57 2.49 -10.38
N GLY A 88 -14.42 3.77 -10.00
CA GLY A 88 -15.51 4.60 -9.49
C GLY A 88 -15.47 4.89 -7.98
N LEU A 89 -14.40 4.55 -7.27
CA LEU A 89 -14.21 5.03 -5.89
C LEU A 89 -14.12 6.56 -5.91
N LYS A 90 -15.01 7.23 -5.20
CA LYS A 90 -15.03 8.69 -5.16
C LYS A 90 -13.75 9.23 -4.52
N ALA A 91 -13.09 10.14 -5.23
CA ALA A 91 -11.90 10.85 -4.78
C ALA A 91 -11.99 12.34 -5.18
N ASP A 92 -11.68 13.22 -4.25
CA ASP A 92 -11.50 14.65 -4.50
C ASP A 92 -9.99 14.98 -4.55
N VAL A 93 -9.19 14.23 -3.80
CA VAL A 93 -7.73 14.33 -3.78
C VAL A 93 -7.12 12.93 -3.87
N VAL A 94 -6.14 12.76 -4.75
CA VAL A 94 -5.36 11.52 -4.86
C VAL A 94 -3.89 11.78 -4.59
N THR A 95 -3.22 10.85 -3.91
CA THR A 95 -1.77 10.88 -3.69
C THR A 95 -1.21 9.48 -3.83
N PHE A 96 -0.35 9.27 -4.82
CA PHE A 96 0.19 7.96 -5.14
C PHE A 96 1.72 7.99 -5.12
N SER A 97 2.33 6.82 -5.00
CA SER A 97 3.78 6.71 -4.95
C SER A 97 4.44 6.67 -6.33
N LEU A 98 3.66 6.58 -7.42
CA LEU A 98 4.15 6.44 -8.79
C LEU A 98 3.35 7.32 -9.74
N GLU A 99 4.05 7.94 -10.69
CA GLU A 99 3.42 8.63 -11.83
C GLU A 99 2.44 7.74 -12.63
N PRO A 100 2.75 6.47 -12.99
CA PRO A 100 1.81 5.62 -13.71
C PRO A 100 0.47 5.38 -13.00
N ASP A 101 0.42 5.50 -11.66
CA ASP A 101 -0.83 5.39 -10.92
C ASP A 101 -1.69 6.65 -11.05
N VAL A 102 -1.08 7.83 -11.31
CA VAL A 102 -1.80 9.06 -11.66
C VAL A 102 -2.16 9.05 -13.15
N THR A 103 -1.24 8.65 -14.03
CA THR A 103 -1.47 8.61 -15.49
C THR A 103 -2.66 7.72 -15.85
N ARG A 104 -2.85 6.60 -15.14
CA ARG A 104 -4.06 5.78 -15.25
C ARG A 104 -5.34 6.61 -15.12
N LEU A 105 -5.40 7.53 -14.16
CA LEU A 105 -6.57 8.38 -13.93
C LEU A 105 -6.68 9.50 -14.98
N VAL A 106 -5.53 9.94 -15.53
CA VAL A 106 -5.52 10.86 -16.68
C VAL A 106 -6.11 10.17 -17.91
N ASP A 107 -5.71 8.94 -18.19
CA ASP A 107 -6.22 8.14 -19.30
C ASP A 107 -7.72 7.84 -19.15
N ALA A 108 -8.19 7.67 -17.93
CA ALA A 108 -9.61 7.52 -17.60
C ALA A 108 -10.40 8.85 -17.62
N GLY A 109 -9.75 9.99 -17.86
CA GLY A 109 -10.38 11.32 -17.86
C GLY A 109 -10.79 11.84 -16.48
N LEU A 110 -10.25 11.27 -15.41
CA LEU A 110 -10.56 11.64 -14.04
C LEU A 110 -9.59 12.69 -13.46
N VAL A 111 -8.39 12.78 -14.03
CA VAL A 111 -7.35 13.76 -13.67
C VAL A 111 -6.96 14.54 -14.93
N SER A 112 -6.72 15.83 -14.80
CA SER A 112 -6.29 16.66 -15.94
C SER A 112 -4.91 16.25 -16.45
N LYS A 113 -4.67 16.44 -17.77
CA LYS A 113 -3.38 16.13 -18.41
C LYS A 113 -2.25 17.02 -17.94
N ASP A 114 -2.59 18.20 -17.43
CA ASP A 114 -1.65 19.19 -16.90
C ASP A 114 -1.40 19.08 -15.39
N TRP A 115 -1.80 17.95 -14.78
CA TRP A 115 -1.63 17.72 -13.34
C TRP A 115 -0.20 17.93 -12.83
N ALA A 116 0.80 17.72 -13.69
CA ALA A 116 2.21 17.89 -13.39
C ALA A 116 2.77 19.28 -13.79
N ASP A 117 1.96 20.19 -14.36
CA ASP A 117 2.36 21.55 -14.76
C ASP A 117 2.44 22.48 -13.55
N THR A 118 3.23 22.07 -12.57
CA THR A 118 3.50 22.81 -11.33
C THR A 118 5.01 22.89 -11.13
N PRO A 119 5.52 23.85 -10.34
CA PRO A 119 6.94 23.93 -10.01
C PRO A 119 7.49 22.63 -9.40
N SER A 120 6.68 21.89 -8.67
CA SER A 120 7.03 20.58 -8.08
C SER A 120 6.77 19.40 -9.01
N LYS A 121 6.28 19.63 -10.24
CA LYS A 121 5.90 18.59 -11.21
C LYS A 121 4.92 17.56 -10.63
N GLY A 122 3.97 18.04 -9.83
CA GLY A 122 3.01 17.20 -9.15
C GLY A 122 3.58 16.39 -7.96
N LEU A 123 4.86 16.57 -7.61
CA LEU A 123 5.48 15.88 -6.49
C LEU A 123 5.17 16.60 -5.18
N VAL A 124 4.69 15.86 -4.18
CA VAL A 124 4.47 16.35 -2.82
C VAL A 124 5.73 16.15 -1.98
N THR A 125 6.37 14.99 -2.11
CA THR A 125 7.60 14.61 -1.41
C THR A 125 8.49 13.77 -2.32
N THR A 126 9.77 13.67 -1.94
CA THR A 126 10.74 12.76 -2.54
C THR A 126 11.35 11.89 -1.44
N SER A 127 11.75 10.67 -1.78
CA SER A 127 12.39 9.74 -0.85
C SER A 127 13.37 8.83 -1.59
N LEU A 128 14.18 8.10 -0.83
CA LEU A 128 15.11 7.09 -1.34
C LEU A 128 14.65 5.70 -0.92
N VAL A 129 15.02 4.70 -1.71
CA VAL A 129 14.89 3.30 -1.29
C VAL A 129 16.03 2.98 -0.33
N SER A 130 15.70 2.50 0.85
CA SER A 130 16.62 2.20 1.93
C SER A 130 16.48 0.77 2.43
N PHE A 131 17.54 0.25 3.04
CA PHE A 131 17.54 -1.03 3.75
C PHE A 131 17.21 -0.81 5.21
N ILE A 132 16.03 -1.24 5.64
CA ILE A 132 15.68 -1.28 7.06
C ILE A 132 16.13 -2.63 7.60
N VAL A 133 17.09 -2.63 8.50
CA VAL A 133 17.71 -3.83 9.06
C VAL A 133 17.37 -3.98 10.55
N ARG A 134 17.57 -5.17 11.08
CA ARG A 134 17.42 -5.43 12.52
C ARG A 134 18.39 -4.57 13.35
N LYS A 135 17.99 -4.20 14.56
CA LYS A 135 18.82 -3.39 15.46
C LYS A 135 20.24 -3.96 15.58
N GLY A 136 21.23 -3.11 15.38
CA GLY A 136 22.63 -3.49 15.36
C GLY A 136 23.12 -4.19 14.10
N ASN A 137 22.26 -4.37 13.10
CA ASN A 137 22.59 -5.01 11.83
C ASN A 137 23.41 -6.32 11.95
N PRO A 138 22.89 -7.34 12.67
CA PRO A 138 23.64 -8.56 12.99
C PRO A 138 24.07 -9.37 11.75
N LYS A 139 23.43 -9.14 10.60
CA LYS A 139 23.75 -9.78 9.32
C LYS A 139 24.71 -8.94 8.46
N HIS A 140 25.14 -7.77 8.94
CA HIS A 140 26.05 -6.85 8.23
C HIS A 140 25.59 -6.51 6.81
N ILE A 141 24.27 -6.27 6.63
CA ILE A 141 23.65 -5.92 5.33
C ILE A 141 23.90 -4.43 5.08
N LYS A 142 24.64 -4.09 4.02
CA LYS A 142 25.00 -2.71 3.66
C LYS A 142 24.84 -2.43 2.17
N THR A 143 24.90 -3.44 1.33
CA THR A 143 24.90 -3.32 -0.14
C THR A 143 23.85 -4.24 -0.76
N TRP A 144 23.53 -3.99 -2.02
CA TRP A 144 22.63 -4.85 -2.78
C TRP A 144 23.15 -6.29 -2.89
N ASP A 145 24.49 -6.50 -2.93
CA ASP A 145 25.09 -7.85 -2.96
C ASP A 145 24.88 -8.61 -1.66
N ASP A 146 24.78 -7.89 -0.54
CA ASP A 146 24.53 -8.53 0.75
C ASP A 146 23.15 -9.17 0.81
N LEU A 147 22.18 -8.69 0.01
CA LEU A 147 20.83 -9.25 -0.06
C LEU A 147 20.82 -10.65 -0.68
N LEU A 148 21.81 -11.00 -1.49
CA LEU A 148 21.96 -12.30 -2.13
C LEU A 148 22.80 -13.30 -1.32
N LYS A 149 23.28 -12.93 -0.14
CA LYS A 149 24.02 -13.86 0.73
C LYS A 149 23.13 -15.00 1.21
N PRO A 150 23.69 -16.22 1.33
CA PRO A 150 22.95 -17.37 1.85
C PRO A 150 22.29 -17.08 3.22
N GLY A 151 21.03 -17.43 3.36
CA GLY A 151 20.27 -17.27 4.60
C GLY A 151 19.73 -15.87 4.87
N ILE A 152 19.96 -14.89 4.00
CA ILE A 152 19.31 -13.57 4.09
C ILE A 152 17.85 -13.69 3.62
N LYS A 153 16.94 -13.16 4.44
CA LYS A 153 15.50 -13.10 4.18
C LYS A 153 15.08 -11.66 3.95
N VAL A 154 14.76 -11.34 2.71
CA VAL A 154 14.35 -10.01 2.27
C VAL A 154 12.82 -9.91 2.29
N LEU A 155 12.32 -8.76 2.78
CA LEU A 155 10.93 -8.37 2.65
C LEU A 155 10.83 -7.19 1.67
N THR A 156 9.83 -7.23 0.83
CA THR A 156 9.41 -6.12 -0.02
C THR A 156 7.93 -6.29 -0.33
N PRO A 157 7.15 -5.22 -0.50
CA PRO A 157 5.76 -5.38 -0.92
C PRO A 157 5.63 -6.03 -2.29
N ASN A 158 4.41 -6.39 -2.65
CA ASN A 158 4.09 -6.98 -3.95
C ASN A 158 4.08 -5.90 -5.05
N PRO A 159 4.86 -6.03 -6.14
CA PRO A 159 4.92 -5.02 -7.20
C PRO A 159 3.64 -4.92 -8.06
N PHE A 160 2.74 -5.89 -7.98
CA PHE A 160 1.44 -5.82 -8.67
C PHE A 160 0.43 -4.92 -7.95
N THR A 161 0.63 -4.67 -6.67
CA THR A 161 -0.26 -3.83 -5.85
C THR A 161 0.41 -2.54 -5.40
N SER A 162 1.67 -2.61 -4.98
CA SER A 162 2.40 -1.55 -4.30
C SER A 162 3.35 -0.79 -5.24
N GLY A 163 3.24 0.54 -5.24
CA GLY A 163 4.22 1.40 -5.90
C GLY A 163 5.60 1.36 -5.22
N ALA A 164 5.64 1.26 -3.90
CA ALA A 164 6.90 1.10 -3.16
C ALA A 164 7.70 -0.12 -3.64
N ALA A 165 7.02 -1.25 -3.89
CA ALA A 165 7.68 -2.45 -4.40
C ALA A 165 8.30 -2.22 -5.78
N LYS A 166 7.65 -1.47 -6.66
CA LYS A 166 8.21 -1.13 -7.98
C LYS A 166 9.48 -0.30 -7.83
N TRP A 167 9.50 0.69 -6.93
CA TRP A 167 10.69 1.46 -6.63
C TRP A 167 11.80 0.61 -6.04
N ASN A 168 11.49 -0.33 -5.14
CA ASN A 168 12.45 -1.26 -4.57
C ASN A 168 13.12 -2.13 -5.66
N LEU A 169 12.34 -2.63 -6.62
CA LEU A 169 12.88 -3.40 -7.74
C LEU A 169 13.71 -2.52 -8.68
N LEU A 170 13.22 -1.32 -9.03
CA LEU A 170 13.95 -0.39 -9.90
C LEU A 170 15.27 0.06 -9.27
N ALA A 171 15.32 0.28 -7.95
CA ALA A 171 16.55 0.62 -7.25
C ALA A 171 17.58 -0.52 -7.30
N GLY A 172 17.14 -1.77 -7.06
CA GLY A 172 17.99 -2.94 -7.21
C GLY A 172 18.48 -3.16 -8.64
N TYR A 173 17.58 -3.02 -9.61
CA TYR A 173 17.92 -3.08 -11.02
C TYR A 173 18.96 -2.01 -11.40
N GLY A 174 18.68 -0.75 -11.07
CA GLY A 174 19.59 0.35 -11.40
C GLY A 174 20.97 0.20 -10.78
N ALA A 175 21.04 -0.26 -9.54
CA ALA A 175 22.31 -0.50 -8.84
C ALA A 175 23.14 -1.63 -9.46
N LYS A 176 22.49 -2.62 -10.08
CA LYS A 176 23.16 -3.82 -10.61
C LYS A 176 23.29 -3.85 -12.13
N SER A 177 22.64 -2.94 -12.82
CA SER A 177 22.73 -2.77 -14.28
C SER A 177 23.62 -1.63 -14.72
N ASP A 178 24.46 -1.06 -13.86
CA ASP A 178 25.22 0.18 -14.14
C ASP A 178 24.30 1.31 -14.65
N GLY A 179 23.21 1.56 -13.92
CA GLY A 179 22.22 2.57 -14.30
C GLY A 179 21.42 2.22 -15.56
N GLY A 180 21.27 0.95 -15.88
CA GLY A 180 20.52 0.47 -17.04
C GLY A 180 21.38 0.11 -18.26
N LYS A 181 22.70 0.26 -18.20
CA LYS A 181 23.60 -0.07 -19.32
C LYS A 181 23.81 -1.57 -19.50
N ASP A 182 23.76 -2.34 -18.42
CA ASP A 182 23.80 -3.80 -18.42
C ASP A 182 22.47 -4.37 -17.97
N GLU A 183 21.52 -4.42 -18.89
CA GLU A 183 20.18 -4.95 -18.65
C GLU A 183 20.21 -6.39 -18.10
N LYS A 184 21.10 -7.22 -18.67
CA LYS A 184 21.19 -8.63 -18.27
C LYS A 184 21.60 -8.77 -16.81
N ALA A 185 22.64 -8.04 -16.37
CA ALA A 185 23.08 -8.07 -14.98
C ALA A 185 21.97 -7.60 -14.02
N GLY A 186 21.27 -6.53 -14.37
CA GLY A 186 20.13 -6.03 -13.57
C GLY A 186 19.00 -7.06 -13.45
N LEU A 187 18.60 -7.67 -14.57
CA LEU A 187 17.52 -8.68 -14.59
C LEU A 187 17.91 -9.99 -13.88
N ASP A 188 19.14 -10.44 -14.04
CA ASP A 188 19.64 -11.63 -13.35
C ASP A 188 19.68 -11.42 -11.83
N TYR A 189 20.13 -10.23 -11.40
CA TYR A 189 20.08 -9.84 -9.99
C TYR A 189 18.64 -9.88 -9.43
N LEU A 190 17.69 -9.25 -10.12
CA LEU A 190 16.28 -9.23 -9.66
C LEU A 190 15.70 -10.64 -9.63
N ARG A 191 15.99 -11.46 -10.64
CA ARG A 191 15.52 -12.85 -10.66
C ARG A 191 16.03 -13.63 -9.44
N GLU A 192 17.32 -13.49 -9.11
CA GLU A 192 17.90 -14.16 -7.96
C GLU A 192 17.31 -13.63 -6.65
N LEU A 193 17.24 -12.32 -6.48
CA LEU A 193 16.65 -11.67 -5.30
C LEU A 193 15.22 -12.17 -5.05
N ILE A 194 14.35 -12.10 -6.07
CA ILE A 194 12.93 -12.44 -5.94
C ILE A 194 12.74 -13.93 -5.68
N THR A 195 13.45 -14.78 -6.41
CA THR A 195 13.20 -16.22 -6.35
C THR A 195 13.82 -16.90 -5.14
N LYS A 196 14.98 -16.41 -4.66
CA LYS A 196 15.73 -17.07 -3.59
C LYS A 196 15.64 -16.35 -2.23
N HIS A 197 15.54 -15.03 -2.22
CA HIS A 197 15.71 -14.23 -1.00
C HIS A 197 14.45 -13.52 -0.52
N VAL A 198 13.57 -13.09 -1.42
CA VAL A 198 12.27 -12.53 -1.01
C VAL A 198 11.39 -13.63 -0.45
N LYS A 199 10.97 -13.49 0.81
CA LYS A 199 10.19 -14.52 1.52
C LYS A 199 8.75 -14.13 1.74
N VAL A 200 8.47 -12.83 1.82
CA VAL A 200 7.12 -12.29 1.98
C VAL A 200 6.97 -11.11 1.05
N GLN A 201 5.83 -11.04 0.39
CA GLN A 201 5.40 -9.95 -0.46
C GLN A 201 4.03 -9.47 0.00
N ASP A 202 4.06 -8.62 1.02
CA ASP A 202 2.85 -8.01 1.55
C ASP A 202 2.21 -7.09 0.49
N LYS A 203 0.94 -6.79 0.68
CA LYS A 203 0.15 -6.03 -0.28
C LYS A 203 0.60 -4.57 -0.41
N SER A 204 1.03 -3.97 0.70
CA SER A 204 1.42 -2.56 0.80
C SER A 204 2.74 -2.37 1.55
N GLY A 205 3.35 -1.17 1.42
CA GLY A 205 4.56 -0.81 2.18
C GLY A 205 4.33 -0.82 3.69
N ARG A 206 3.13 -0.40 4.14
CA ARG A 206 2.75 -0.44 5.55
C ARG A 206 2.68 -1.86 6.09
N GLU A 207 2.01 -2.77 5.37
CA GLU A 207 1.93 -4.17 5.78
C GLU A 207 3.32 -4.82 5.83
N ALA A 208 4.18 -4.55 4.83
CA ALA A 208 5.56 -5.04 4.84
C ALA A 208 6.34 -4.53 6.06
N LEU A 209 6.13 -3.27 6.48
CA LEU A 209 6.71 -2.73 7.69
C LEU A 209 6.16 -3.43 8.94
N GLN A 210 4.86 -3.69 9.01
CA GLN A 210 4.23 -4.43 10.11
C GLN A 210 4.77 -5.86 10.20
N THR A 211 4.87 -6.56 9.07
CA THR A 211 5.47 -7.90 8.98
C THR A 211 6.94 -7.87 9.44
N PHE A 212 7.71 -6.88 9.03
CA PHE A 212 9.09 -6.72 9.49
C PHE A 212 9.13 -6.45 10.99
N THR A 213 8.39 -5.48 11.51
CA THR A 213 8.42 -5.12 12.94
C THR A 213 7.93 -6.26 13.86
N SER A 214 7.07 -7.14 13.35
CA SER A 214 6.64 -8.36 14.06
C SER A 214 7.72 -9.46 14.15
N GLY A 215 8.92 -9.24 13.57
CA GLY A 215 10.05 -10.15 13.68
C GLY A 215 10.37 -10.96 12.41
N THR A 216 9.59 -10.82 11.34
CA THR A 216 9.84 -11.57 10.10
C THR A 216 10.93 -10.91 9.25
N GLY A 217 11.82 -11.70 8.66
CA GLY A 217 12.88 -11.26 7.74
C GLY A 217 14.09 -10.62 8.42
N ASP A 218 15.16 -10.42 7.67
CA ASP A 218 16.42 -9.81 8.11
C ASP A 218 16.54 -8.37 7.65
N VAL A 219 15.95 -8.05 6.50
CA VAL A 219 15.94 -6.72 5.89
C VAL A 219 14.60 -6.46 5.20
N LEU A 220 14.13 -5.24 5.31
CA LEU A 220 13.00 -4.71 4.55
C LEU A 220 13.51 -3.65 3.59
N LEU A 221 13.15 -3.76 2.31
CA LEU A 221 13.31 -2.69 1.34
C LEU A 221 12.13 -1.73 1.49
N SER A 222 12.41 -0.47 1.80
CA SER A 222 11.40 0.55 2.04
C SER A 222 11.94 1.94 1.69
N TYR A 223 11.13 2.96 1.91
CA TYR A 223 11.55 4.34 1.78
C TYR A 223 12.36 4.80 2.99
N GLU A 224 13.17 5.84 2.78
CA GLU A 224 13.81 6.61 3.83
C GLU A 224 12.77 7.60 4.42
N TYR A 225 12.33 7.45 5.65
CA TYR A 225 11.57 8.42 6.48
C TYR A 225 11.41 7.93 7.91
#